data_2f3fb15fe0e796cef89b16e9edc8f130
#
_entry.id   2f3fb15fe0e796cef89b16e9edc8f130
#
_cell.length_a   1.000
_cell.length_b   1.000
_cell.length_c   1.000
_cell.angle_alpha   90.00
_cell.angle_beta   90.00
_cell.angle_gamma   90.00
#
_symmetry.space_group_name_H-M   'P 1'
#
loop_
_entity.id
_entity.type
_entity.pdbx_description
1 polymer ?
#
loop_
_entity_poly.entity_id
_entity_poly.type
_entity_poly.pdbx_seq_one_letter_code
_entity_poly.pdbx_strand_id
1 'polypeptide(L)'
;MTDFEKGLRLYDHPDIVQRLFFPRREFIEDTENPTALNYFISLEPGISIGCRFYPFRPDAPNILFFHGNGETAPDYDYVAPVYRKLGLNLFVTDYRGYGMSDGSPTGSAMIRDAHSLFHGFTDFLDARQFKGKRYVMGRSLGSAPAIEIAYHYAQQLAGLIVESGFASVQNQLRRIGMAYLLEHDPEPVGFGNDIKIMEIKIPTL
;
A
#
# COMPACT_ATOMS: atom_id res chain seq x y z
N MET A 1 -17.26 -1.18 18.31
CA MET A 1 -16.75 -1.53 16.97
C MET A 1 -17.36 -0.55 15.99
N THR A 2 -16.54 0.22 15.31
CA THR A 2 -16.97 1.18 14.29
C THR A 2 -17.45 0.45 13.04
N ASP A 3 -18.19 1.13 12.15
CA ASP A 3 -18.62 0.52 10.89
C ASP A 3 -17.41 0.18 9.98
N PHE A 4 -16.32 0.96 10.08
CA PHE A 4 -15.07 0.65 9.41
C PHE A 4 -14.42 -0.65 9.93
N GLU A 5 -14.38 -0.87 11.25
CA GLU A 5 -13.85 -2.13 11.81
C GLU A 5 -14.66 -3.35 11.41
N LYS A 6 -15.99 -3.21 11.32
CA LYS A 6 -16.85 -4.29 10.81
C LYS A 6 -16.59 -4.55 9.33
N GLY A 7 -16.47 -3.48 8.54
CA GLY A 7 -16.19 -3.58 7.11
C GLY A 7 -14.85 -4.25 6.81
N LEU A 8 -13.80 -3.95 7.59
CA LEU A 8 -12.50 -4.58 7.45
C LEU A 8 -12.54 -6.09 7.75
N ARG A 9 -13.33 -6.53 8.74
CA ARG A 9 -13.50 -7.96 9.06
C ARG A 9 -14.08 -8.78 7.92
N LEU A 10 -14.89 -8.17 7.07
CA LEU A 10 -15.37 -8.81 5.85
C LEU A 10 -14.18 -9.29 4.99
N TYR A 11 -13.15 -8.46 4.86
CA TYR A 11 -11.94 -8.78 4.10
C TYR A 11 -10.96 -9.71 4.81
N ASP A 12 -11.27 -10.13 6.03
CA ASP A 12 -10.54 -11.18 6.75
C ASP A 12 -11.21 -12.57 6.59
N HIS A 13 -12.40 -12.63 5.96
CA HIS A 13 -13.05 -13.90 5.68
C HIS A 13 -12.16 -14.76 4.77
N PRO A 14 -11.88 -16.05 5.12
CA PRO A 14 -10.93 -16.89 4.40
C PRO A 14 -11.19 -16.96 2.89
N ASP A 15 -12.46 -17.08 2.48
CA ASP A 15 -12.81 -17.15 1.05
C ASP A 15 -12.52 -15.84 0.31
N ILE A 16 -12.65 -14.69 0.99
CA ILE A 16 -12.31 -13.40 0.41
C ILE A 16 -10.79 -13.25 0.35
N VAL A 17 -10.09 -13.58 1.42
CA VAL A 17 -8.62 -13.55 1.46
C VAL A 17 -8.04 -14.36 0.31
N GLN A 18 -8.52 -15.58 0.11
CA GLN A 18 -8.04 -16.47 -0.96
C GLN A 18 -8.31 -15.93 -2.37
N ARG A 19 -9.40 -15.16 -2.56
CA ARG A 19 -9.80 -14.59 -3.86
C ARG A 19 -9.29 -13.18 -4.11
N LEU A 20 -8.97 -12.46 -3.03
CA LEU A 20 -8.55 -11.07 -3.11
C LEU A 20 -7.02 -10.93 -3.08
N PHE A 21 -6.31 -11.79 -2.37
CA PHE A 21 -4.86 -11.70 -2.24
C PHE A 21 -4.18 -12.84 -3.00
N PHE A 22 -3.20 -12.48 -3.83
CA PHE A 22 -2.37 -13.41 -4.58
C PHE A 22 -0.90 -13.23 -4.18
N PRO A 23 -0.51 -13.62 -2.94
CA PRO A 23 0.84 -13.43 -2.46
C PRO A 23 1.82 -14.25 -3.29
N ARG A 24 2.89 -13.61 -3.73
CA ARG A 24 4.02 -14.20 -4.42
C ARG A 24 5.28 -13.90 -3.60
N ARG A 25 5.95 -14.94 -3.13
CA ARG A 25 7.23 -14.80 -2.43
C ARG A 25 8.35 -14.60 -3.45
N GLU A 26 9.19 -13.60 -3.21
CA GLU A 26 10.33 -13.31 -4.06
C GLU A 26 11.41 -12.65 -3.21
N PHE A 27 12.63 -13.16 -3.30
CA PHE A 27 13.80 -12.60 -2.63
C PHE A 27 14.80 -12.15 -3.68
N ILE A 28 15.20 -10.89 -3.61
CA ILE A 28 16.24 -10.31 -4.48
C ILE A 28 17.33 -9.70 -3.61
N GLU A 29 18.58 -10.01 -3.90
CA GLU A 29 19.72 -9.40 -3.26
C GLU A 29 19.95 -7.96 -3.77
N ASP A 30 20.46 -7.08 -2.91
CA ASP A 30 20.79 -5.69 -3.30
C ASP A 30 21.82 -5.61 -4.43
N THR A 31 22.65 -6.64 -4.56
CA THR A 31 23.67 -6.73 -5.60
C THR A 31 23.11 -6.89 -7.01
N GLU A 32 21.86 -7.36 -7.14
CA GLU A 32 21.22 -7.57 -8.45
C GLU A 32 20.80 -6.27 -9.12
N ASN A 33 20.47 -5.24 -8.30
CA ASN A 33 20.17 -3.90 -8.80
C ASN A 33 20.88 -2.83 -7.95
N PRO A 34 22.06 -2.33 -8.38
CA PRO A 34 22.85 -1.37 -7.61
C PRO A 34 22.16 0.01 -7.46
N THR A 35 21.06 0.24 -8.15
CA THR A 35 20.27 1.49 -8.04
C THR A 35 19.06 1.37 -7.12
N ALA A 36 18.88 0.22 -6.47
CA ALA A 36 17.82 -0.05 -5.53
C ALA A 36 18.39 -0.53 -4.19
N LEU A 37 17.67 -0.29 -3.11
CA LEU A 37 18.03 -0.71 -1.75
C LEU A 37 16.87 -1.50 -1.15
N ASN A 38 17.13 -2.72 -0.69
CA ASN A 38 16.17 -3.45 0.12
C ASN A 38 16.12 -2.85 1.52
N TYR A 39 14.93 -2.72 2.06
CA TYR A 39 14.69 -2.25 3.41
C TYR A 39 13.57 -3.05 4.06
N PHE A 40 13.66 -3.25 5.37
CA PHE A 40 12.66 -4.00 6.11
C PHE A 40 12.09 -3.12 7.22
N ILE A 41 10.77 -3.02 7.27
CA ILE A 41 10.04 -2.33 8.33
C ILE A 41 9.48 -3.40 9.26
N SER A 42 9.98 -3.44 10.50
CA SER A 42 9.46 -4.35 11.53
C SER A 42 8.12 -3.82 12.03
N LEU A 43 7.09 -4.64 12.00
CA LEU A 43 5.75 -4.29 12.48
C LEU A 43 5.50 -4.80 13.89
N GLU A 44 5.88 -6.05 14.14
CA GLU A 44 5.72 -6.75 15.42
C GLU A 44 6.74 -7.90 15.50
N PRO A 45 6.97 -8.52 16.67
CA PRO A 45 7.93 -9.63 16.79
C PRO A 45 7.68 -10.73 15.74
N GLY A 46 8.68 -11.00 14.91
CA GLY A 46 8.62 -12.01 13.85
C GLY A 46 7.88 -11.60 12.58
N ILE A 47 7.43 -10.36 12.47
CA ILE A 47 6.79 -9.84 11.25
C ILE A 47 7.50 -8.58 10.77
N SER A 48 8.16 -8.70 9.63
CA SER A 48 8.77 -7.58 8.92
C SER A 48 8.24 -7.51 7.49
N ILE A 49 8.06 -6.31 6.99
CA ILE A 49 7.63 -6.07 5.60
C ILE A 49 8.82 -5.65 4.77
N GLY A 50 9.02 -6.36 3.67
CA GLY A 50 10.01 -6.02 2.67
C GLY A 50 9.60 -4.77 1.90
N CYS A 51 10.57 -3.90 1.69
CA CYS A 51 10.42 -2.67 0.92
C CYS A 51 11.60 -2.53 -0.02
N ARG A 52 11.40 -1.80 -1.11
CA ARG A 52 12.47 -1.52 -2.06
C ARG A 52 12.50 -0.03 -2.39
N PHE A 53 13.64 0.60 -2.14
CA PHE A 53 13.84 2.02 -2.33
C PHE A 53 14.71 2.30 -3.55
N TYR A 54 14.24 3.16 -4.42
CA TYR A 54 14.89 3.61 -5.64
C TYR A 54 15.23 5.11 -5.51
N PRO A 55 16.43 5.46 -5.05
CA PRO A 55 16.82 6.85 -4.85
C PRO A 55 17.08 7.57 -6.17
N PHE A 56 16.71 8.85 -6.21
CA PHE A 56 17.17 9.79 -7.21
C PHE A 56 18.07 10.84 -6.59
N ARG A 57 17.53 11.68 -5.68
CA ARG A 57 18.26 12.74 -4.96
C ARG A 57 17.61 13.04 -3.61
N PRO A 58 18.39 13.49 -2.59
CA PRO A 58 17.84 13.77 -1.27
C PRO A 58 16.80 14.90 -1.21
N ASP A 59 16.84 15.85 -2.14
CA ASP A 59 15.91 16.99 -2.22
C ASP A 59 14.71 16.72 -3.15
N ALA A 60 14.72 15.61 -3.88
CA ALA A 60 13.65 15.22 -4.78
C ALA A 60 12.40 14.74 -4.03
N PRO A 61 11.19 14.85 -4.63
CA PRO A 61 9.98 14.30 -4.05
C PRO A 61 10.09 12.79 -3.79
N ASN A 62 9.48 12.34 -2.69
CA ASN A 62 9.48 10.96 -2.23
C ASN A 62 8.08 10.37 -2.35
N ILE A 63 7.94 9.24 -3.01
CA ILE A 63 6.68 8.52 -3.17
C ILE A 63 6.72 7.24 -2.34
N LEU A 64 5.82 7.11 -1.36
CA LEU A 64 5.46 5.82 -0.76
C LEU A 64 4.46 5.13 -1.68
N PHE A 65 4.81 3.98 -2.21
CA PHE A 65 4.02 3.28 -3.20
C PHE A 65 3.51 1.94 -2.66
N PHE A 66 2.19 1.77 -2.68
CA PHE A 66 1.49 0.52 -2.41
C PHE A 66 1.11 -0.14 -3.73
N HIS A 67 1.71 -1.28 -4.03
CA HIS A 67 1.57 -1.98 -5.30
C HIS A 67 0.21 -2.67 -5.49
N GLY A 68 -0.06 -3.13 -6.71
CA GLY A 68 -1.25 -3.89 -7.06
C GLY A 68 -1.19 -5.34 -6.57
N ASN A 69 -2.34 -6.01 -6.63
CA ASN A 69 -2.42 -7.41 -6.25
C ASN A 69 -1.58 -8.31 -7.17
N GLY A 70 -0.86 -9.27 -6.60
CA GLY A 70 0.03 -10.19 -7.33
C GLY A 70 1.37 -9.57 -7.76
N GLU A 71 1.59 -8.27 -7.49
CA GLU A 71 2.86 -7.59 -7.69
C GLU A 71 3.72 -7.71 -6.43
N THR A 72 5.01 -7.41 -6.56
CA THR A 72 5.99 -7.33 -5.46
C THR A 72 6.86 -6.09 -5.63
N ALA A 73 7.49 -5.62 -4.57
CA ALA A 73 8.39 -4.47 -4.64
C ALA A 73 9.52 -4.65 -5.68
N PRO A 74 10.12 -5.83 -5.86
CA PRO A 74 11.08 -6.10 -6.92
C PRO A 74 10.59 -5.92 -8.36
N ASP A 75 9.29 -6.12 -8.65
CA ASP A 75 8.74 -5.91 -10.00
C ASP A 75 8.96 -4.48 -10.49
N TYR A 76 9.15 -3.55 -9.56
CA TYR A 76 9.37 -2.13 -9.86
C TYR A 76 10.80 -1.80 -10.30
N ASP A 77 11.73 -2.76 -10.29
CA ASP A 77 13.08 -2.58 -10.85
C ASP A 77 13.03 -2.12 -12.32
N TYR A 78 12.06 -2.62 -13.09
CA TYR A 78 11.85 -2.22 -14.48
C TYR A 78 11.13 -0.89 -14.66
N VAL A 79 10.35 -0.48 -13.66
CA VAL A 79 9.51 0.74 -13.70
C VAL A 79 10.22 1.92 -13.03
N ALA A 80 11.01 1.70 -12.00
CA ALA A 80 11.72 2.72 -11.24
C ALA A 80 12.60 3.67 -12.10
N PRO A 81 13.23 3.23 -13.21
CA PRO A 81 13.94 4.14 -14.11
C PRO A 81 13.07 5.26 -14.70
N VAL A 82 11.75 5.04 -14.85
CA VAL A 82 10.81 6.08 -15.30
C VAL A 82 10.64 7.14 -14.21
N TYR A 83 10.41 6.72 -12.96
CA TYR A 83 10.33 7.63 -11.82
C TYR A 83 11.61 8.45 -11.64
N ARG A 84 12.76 7.80 -11.80
CA ARG A 84 14.07 8.47 -11.75
C ARG A 84 14.22 9.53 -12.85
N LYS A 85 13.80 9.26 -14.09
CA LYS A 85 13.80 10.24 -15.19
C LYS A 85 12.88 11.43 -14.90
N LEU A 86 11.80 11.22 -14.15
CA LEU A 86 10.89 12.26 -13.68
C LEU A 86 11.42 13.02 -12.46
N GLY A 87 12.59 12.64 -11.94
CA GLY A 87 13.20 13.30 -10.79
C GLY A 87 12.58 12.92 -9.45
N LEU A 88 12.12 11.68 -9.28
CA LEU A 88 11.39 11.19 -8.12
C LEU A 88 12.17 10.09 -7.41
N ASN A 89 12.11 10.07 -6.08
CA ASN A 89 12.46 8.91 -5.26
C ASN A 89 11.23 8.03 -5.12
N LEU A 90 11.40 6.72 -5.28
CA LEU A 90 10.30 5.76 -5.17
C LEU A 90 10.60 4.75 -4.06
N PHE A 91 9.68 4.61 -3.10
CA PHE A 91 9.73 3.64 -2.02
C PHE A 91 8.53 2.71 -2.15
N VAL A 92 8.77 1.51 -2.65
CA VAL A 92 7.72 0.48 -2.83
C VAL A 92 7.69 -0.42 -1.62
N THR A 93 6.51 -0.68 -1.09
CA THR A 93 6.32 -1.58 0.05
C THR A 93 5.48 -2.79 -0.37
N ASP A 94 5.91 -3.97 0.07
CA ASP A 94 5.12 -5.19 -0.02
C ASP A 94 4.01 -5.22 1.06
N TYR A 95 3.20 -6.28 1.05
CA TYR A 95 2.26 -6.64 2.10
C TYR A 95 2.73 -7.92 2.79
N ARG A 96 2.11 -8.30 3.92
CA ARG A 96 2.36 -9.60 4.55
C ARG A 96 2.25 -10.72 3.52
N GLY A 97 3.25 -11.59 3.46
CA GLY A 97 3.31 -12.73 2.55
C GLY A 97 3.71 -12.43 1.10
N TYR A 98 3.83 -11.15 0.71
CA TYR A 98 4.32 -10.75 -0.61
C TYR A 98 5.83 -10.48 -0.59
N GLY A 99 6.49 -10.71 -1.74
CA GLY A 99 7.90 -10.43 -1.92
C GLY A 99 8.77 -10.99 -0.80
N MET A 100 9.49 -10.10 -0.12
CA MET A 100 10.37 -10.43 0.99
C MET A 100 9.70 -10.36 2.37
N SER A 101 8.37 -10.17 2.43
CA SER A 101 7.65 -9.92 3.68
C SER A 101 7.25 -11.20 4.42
N ASP A 102 7.21 -11.11 5.75
CA ASP A 102 6.71 -12.19 6.62
C ASP A 102 5.17 -12.22 6.66
N GLY A 103 4.62 -13.26 7.31
CA GLY A 103 3.21 -13.39 7.62
C GLY A 103 2.32 -13.78 6.43
N SER A 104 1.02 -13.48 6.58
CA SER A 104 -0.02 -13.73 5.57
C SER A 104 -0.95 -12.51 5.46
N PRO A 105 -1.43 -12.17 4.26
CA PRO A 105 -2.24 -10.99 4.06
C PRO A 105 -3.67 -11.20 4.56
N THR A 106 -4.26 -10.16 5.14
CA THR A 106 -5.70 -9.99 5.36
C THR A 106 -6.07 -8.52 5.15
N GLY A 107 -7.35 -8.22 4.96
CA GLY A 107 -7.79 -6.83 4.78
C GLY A 107 -7.48 -5.95 5.99
N SER A 108 -7.78 -6.44 7.20
CA SER A 108 -7.47 -5.72 8.44
C SER A 108 -5.97 -5.52 8.65
N ALA A 109 -5.15 -6.54 8.34
CA ALA A 109 -3.70 -6.44 8.44
C ALA A 109 -3.16 -5.40 7.46
N MET A 110 -3.60 -5.42 6.19
CA MET A 110 -3.13 -4.49 5.17
C MET A 110 -3.36 -3.02 5.58
N ILE A 111 -4.53 -2.70 6.12
CA ILE A 111 -4.85 -1.33 6.56
C ILE A 111 -4.07 -0.95 7.83
N ARG A 112 -4.03 -1.82 8.83
CA ARG A 112 -3.27 -1.59 10.06
C ARG A 112 -1.78 -1.40 9.77
N ASP A 113 -1.22 -2.28 8.95
CA ASP A 113 0.20 -2.28 8.64
C ASP A 113 0.60 -1.03 7.82
N ALA A 114 -0.32 -0.48 7.00
CA ALA A 114 -0.08 0.75 6.25
C ALA A 114 0.35 1.92 7.13
N HIS A 115 -0.22 2.06 8.33
CA HIS A 115 0.18 3.10 9.29
C HIS A 115 1.64 2.90 9.74
N SER A 116 2.03 1.68 10.11
CA SER A 116 3.40 1.37 10.50
C SER A 116 4.37 1.53 9.33
N LEU A 117 3.95 1.18 8.12
CA LEU A 117 4.73 1.36 6.90
C LEU A 117 4.94 2.84 6.58
N PHE A 118 3.93 3.68 6.77
CA PHE A 118 4.07 5.13 6.61
C PHE A 118 5.05 5.72 7.63
N HIS A 119 4.98 5.32 8.88
CA HIS A 119 5.95 5.74 9.90
C HIS A 119 7.36 5.25 9.57
N GLY A 120 7.52 3.98 9.24
CA GLY A 120 8.82 3.43 8.84
C GLY A 120 9.40 4.11 7.59
N PHE A 121 8.56 4.47 6.61
CA PHE A 121 8.97 5.28 5.46
C PHE A 121 9.46 6.67 5.88
N THR A 122 8.74 7.36 6.76
CA THR A 122 9.15 8.69 7.24
C THR A 122 10.46 8.63 8.01
N ASP A 123 10.61 7.67 8.91
CA ASP A 123 11.83 7.45 9.70
C ASP A 123 13.03 7.12 8.79
N PHE A 124 12.80 6.27 7.76
CA PHE A 124 13.81 5.95 6.76
C PHE A 124 14.31 7.18 6.01
N LEU A 125 13.39 8.04 5.54
CA LEU A 125 13.74 9.27 4.83
C LEU A 125 14.50 10.25 5.73
N ASP A 126 14.03 10.44 6.97
CA ASP A 126 14.61 11.38 7.92
C ASP A 126 16.03 10.93 8.33
N ALA A 127 16.23 9.65 8.62
CA ALA A 127 17.53 9.07 8.94
C ALA A 127 18.55 9.21 7.80
N ARG A 128 18.10 9.18 6.55
CA ARG A 128 18.94 9.29 5.34
C ARG A 128 18.93 10.69 4.73
N GLN A 129 18.31 11.67 5.39
CA GLN A 129 18.26 13.07 4.98
C GLN A 129 17.57 13.30 3.62
N PHE A 130 16.59 12.47 3.26
CA PHE A 130 15.71 12.71 2.12
C PHE A 130 14.63 13.71 2.51
N LYS A 131 14.83 14.98 2.12
CA LYS A 131 14.03 16.14 2.61
C LYS A 131 12.95 16.60 1.63
N GLY A 132 12.83 15.96 0.47
CA GLY A 132 11.82 16.30 -0.52
C GLY A 132 10.39 16.06 -0.01
N LYS A 133 9.41 16.68 -0.67
CA LYS A 133 7.99 16.50 -0.35
C LYS A 133 7.60 15.02 -0.40
N ARG A 134 6.69 14.62 0.49
CA ARG A 134 6.20 13.24 0.60
C ARG A 134 4.85 13.10 -0.10
N TYR A 135 4.71 12.07 -0.91
CA TYR A 135 3.50 11.68 -1.60
C TYR A 135 3.18 10.23 -1.26
N VAL A 136 1.91 9.88 -1.29
CA VAL A 136 1.49 8.49 -1.24
C VAL A 136 0.82 8.10 -2.56
N MET A 137 1.10 6.91 -3.05
CA MET A 137 0.53 6.37 -4.28
C MET A 137 0.05 4.95 -4.05
N GLY A 138 -1.10 4.62 -4.63
CA GLY A 138 -1.64 3.26 -4.59
C GLY A 138 -2.19 2.83 -5.94
N ARG A 139 -1.80 1.62 -6.36
CA ARG A 139 -2.28 1.01 -7.59
C ARG A 139 -3.22 -0.15 -7.29
N SER A 140 -4.41 -0.16 -7.91
CA SER A 140 -5.41 -1.22 -7.76
C SER A 140 -5.69 -1.54 -6.29
N LEU A 141 -5.33 -2.73 -5.78
CA LEU A 141 -5.44 -3.11 -4.37
C LEU A 141 -4.75 -2.10 -3.45
N GLY A 142 -3.59 -1.59 -3.84
CA GLY A 142 -2.81 -0.61 -3.09
C GLY A 142 -3.50 0.75 -2.93
N SER A 143 -4.59 1.02 -3.66
CA SER A 143 -5.37 2.24 -3.46
C SER A 143 -5.99 2.30 -2.06
N ALA A 144 -6.36 1.17 -1.46
CA ALA A 144 -6.95 1.14 -0.13
C ALA A 144 -5.96 1.65 0.96
N PRO A 145 -4.76 1.09 1.12
CA PRO A 145 -3.80 1.62 2.08
C PRO A 145 -3.32 3.03 1.73
N ALA A 146 -3.21 3.41 0.45
CA ALA A 146 -2.80 4.76 0.07
C ALA A 146 -3.85 5.81 0.46
N ILE A 147 -5.14 5.54 0.26
CA ILE A 147 -6.26 6.39 0.68
C ILE A 147 -6.32 6.46 2.20
N GLU A 148 -6.12 5.34 2.90
CA GLU A 148 -6.04 5.29 4.37
C GLU A 148 -4.99 6.26 4.91
N ILE A 149 -3.77 6.19 4.36
CA ILE A 149 -2.66 7.06 4.76
C ILE A 149 -2.94 8.52 4.43
N ALA A 150 -3.48 8.82 3.25
CA ALA A 150 -3.84 10.19 2.88
C ALA A 150 -4.94 10.78 3.76
N TYR A 151 -5.90 9.95 4.18
CA TYR A 151 -6.98 10.35 5.09
C TYR A 151 -6.46 10.72 6.48
N HIS A 152 -5.59 9.89 7.06
CA HIS A 152 -5.08 10.10 8.43
C HIS A 152 -3.90 11.06 8.53
N TYR A 153 -3.05 11.14 7.50
CA TYR A 153 -1.78 11.87 7.53
C TYR A 153 -1.70 12.99 6.50
N ALA A 154 -2.83 13.57 6.07
CA ALA A 154 -2.89 14.63 5.07
C ALA A 154 -1.90 15.78 5.33
N GLN A 155 -1.70 16.18 6.59
CA GLN A 155 -0.81 17.28 6.97
C GLN A 155 0.69 16.98 6.73
N GLN A 156 1.05 15.70 6.55
CA GLN A 156 2.42 15.25 6.31
C GLN A 156 2.68 14.94 4.83
N LEU A 157 1.65 15.04 3.98
CA LEU A 157 1.68 14.68 2.58
C LEU A 157 1.45 15.89 1.67
N ALA A 158 2.15 15.91 0.55
CA ALA A 158 1.95 16.90 -0.50
C ALA A 158 0.89 16.47 -1.53
N GLY A 159 0.52 15.20 -1.58
CA GLY A 159 -0.53 14.69 -2.46
C GLY A 159 -0.73 13.17 -2.38
N LEU A 160 -1.85 12.75 -2.95
CA LEU A 160 -2.26 11.35 -3.15
C LEU A 160 -2.34 11.06 -4.64
N ILE A 161 -1.86 9.89 -5.06
CA ILE A 161 -2.01 9.38 -6.43
C ILE A 161 -2.73 8.02 -6.36
N VAL A 162 -3.82 7.89 -7.10
CA VAL A 162 -4.60 6.65 -7.20
C VAL A 162 -4.62 6.16 -8.63
N GLU A 163 -3.93 5.05 -8.88
CA GLU A 163 -3.89 4.41 -10.19
C GLU A 163 -4.84 3.21 -10.22
N SER A 164 -5.86 3.24 -11.07
CA SER A 164 -6.82 2.14 -11.25
C SER A 164 -7.42 1.64 -9.93
N GLY A 165 -7.71 2.58 -9.01
CA GLY A 165 -8.26 2.27 -7.70
C GLY A 165 -9.69 1.75 -7.75
N PHE A 166 -10.16 1.26 -6.60
CA PHE A 166 -11.57 0.85 -6.43
C PHE A 166 -12.21 1.64 -5.28
N ALA A 167 -13.48 1.95 -5.46
CA ALA A 167 -14.26 2.67 -4.44
C ALA A 167 -15.22 1.73 -3.71
N SER A 168 -15.99 0.94 -4.46
CA SER A 168 -17.14 0.19 -3.97
C SER A 168 -16.78 -1.26 -3.60
N VAL A 169 -17.09 -1.64 -2.37
CA VAL A 169 -17.02 -3.02 -1.88
C VAL A 169 -17.95 -3.93 -2.66
N GLN A 170 -19.17 -3.46 -2.94
CA GLN A 170 -20.17 -4.23 -3.67
C GLN A 170 -19.64 -4.66 -5.03
N ASN A 171 -19.04 -3.74 -5.78
CA ASN A 171 -18.46 -4.04 -7.08
C ASN A 171 -17.27 -5.01 -6.95
N GLN A 172 -16.46 -4.87 -5.92
CA GLN A 172 -15.34 -5.75 -5.68
C GLN A 172 -15.80 -7.17 -5.33
N LEU A 173 -16.78 -7.33 -4.44
CA LEU A 173 -17.35 -8.63 -4.10
C LEU A 173 -17.99 -9.31 -5.30
N ARG A 174 -18.74 -8.57 -6.15
CA ARG A 174 -19.28 -9.10 -7.40
C ARG A 174 -18.17 -9.59 -8.34
N ARG A 175 -17.11 -8.81 -8.48
CA ARG A 175 -15.98 -9.13 -9.35
C ARG A 175 -15.24 -10.41 -8.94
N ILE A 176 -15.10 -10.67 -7.64
CA ILE A 176 -14.46 -11.89 -7.11
C ILE A 176 -15.44 -13.06 -6.92
N GLY A 177 -16.71 -12.91 -7.35
CA GLY A 177 -17.73 -13.97 -7.27
C GLY A 177 -18.29 -14.19 -5.86
N MET A 178 -18.26 -13.16 -5.00
CA MET A 178 -18.69 -13.22 -3.60
C MET A 178 -19.95 -12.38 -3.34
N ALA A 179 -20.75 -12.11 -4.37
CA ALA A 179 -21.95 -11.26 -4.28
C ALA A 179 -22.99 -11.77 -3.26
N TYR A 180 -23.01 -13.07 -2.96
CA TYR A 180 -23.91 -13.64 -1.96
C TYR A 180 -23.72 -13.06 -0.55
N LEU A 181 -22.54 -12.55 -0.23
CA LEU A 181 -22.30 -11.89 1.07
C LEU A 181 -23.09 -10.58 1.22
N LEU A 182 -23.50 -9.96 0.10
CA LEU A 182 -24.34 -8.76 0.11
C LEU A 182 -25.81 -9.04 0.52
N GLU A 183 -26.22 -10.30 0.54
CA GLU A 183 -27.56 -10.68 1.01
C GLU A 183 -27.72 -10.43 2.52
N HIS A 184 -26.61 -10.48 3.28
CA HIS A 184 -26.60 -10.30 4.73
C HIS A 184 -26.20 -8.87 5.14
N ASP A 185 -25.42 -8.19 4.32
CA ASP A 185 -25.01 -6.79 4.47
C ASP A 185 -24.97 -6.15 3.07
N PRO A 186 -26.07 -5.50 2.63
CA PRO A 186 -26.16 -4.96 1.28
C PRO A 186 -25.26 -3.74 1.04
N GLU A 187 -24.86 -3.03 2.12
CA GLU A 187 -24.03 -1.83 2.05
C GLU A 187 -22.81 -1.91 2.98
N PRO A 188 -21.93 -2.91 2.82
CA PRO A 188 -20.74 -3.03 3.66
C PRO A 188 -19.78 -1.87 3.39
N VAL A 189 -19.24 -1.28 4.45
CA VAL A 189 -18.28 -0.16 4.35
C VAL A 189 -16.93 -0.62 3.78
N GLY A 190 -16.53 -1.85 4.05
CA GLY A 190 -15.25 -2.42 3.60
C GLY A 190 -14.06 -1.57 3.99
N PHE A 191 -13.20 -1.20 3.01
CA PHE A 191 -12.08 -0.29 3.24
C PHE A 191 -12.53 1.18 3.38
N GLY A 192 -13.75 1.52 3.00
CA GLY A 192 -14.29 2.88 3.06
C GLY A 192 -13.60 3.87 2.13
N ASN A 193 -13.07 3.40 1.01
CA ASN A 193 -12.32 4.24 0.07
C ASN A 193 -13.17 5.40 -0.48
N ASP A 194 -14.42 5.13 -0.83
CA ASP A 194 -15.40 6.09 -1.33
C ASP A 194 -15.72 7.19 -0.31
N ILE A 195 -15.79 6.83 0.97
CA ILE A 195 -16.05 7.78 2.07
C ILE A 195 -14.79 8.61 2.35
N LYS A 196 -13.65 7.96 2.54
CA LYS A 196 -12.38 8.61 2.88
C LYS A 196 -11.90 9.59 1.81
N ILE A 197 -12.03 9.22 0.53
CA ILE A 197 -11.56 10.06 -0.58
C ILE A 197 -12.31 11.40 -0.65
N MET A 198 -13.57 11.45 -0.24
CA MET A 198 -14.36 12.69 -0.22
C MET A 198 -13.90 13.66 0.88
N GLU A 199 -13.28 13.16 1.93
CA GLU A 199 -12.78 13.96 3.04
C GLU A 199 -11.33 14.42 2.88
N ILE A 200 -10.58 13.80 1.98
CA ILE A 200 -9.18 14.16 1.68
C ILE A 200 -9.13 15.54 1.01
N LYS A 201 -8.31 16.45 1.57
CA LYS A 201 -8.19 17.86 1.10
C LYS A 201 -6.85 18.16 0.43
N ILE A 202 -5.91 17.21 0.43
CA ILE A 202 -4.64 17.38 -0.31
C ILE A 202 -4.86 17.11 -1.81
N PRO A 203 -3.98 17.64 -2.69
CA PRO A 203 -4.04 17.35 -4.12
C PRO A 203 -4.12 15.85 -4.39
N THR A 204 -5.11 15.45 -5.20
CA THR A 204 -5.35 14.05 -5.54
C THR A 204 -5.42 13.89 -7.06
N LEU A 205 -4.68 12.93 -7.59
CA LEU A 205 -4.62 12.56 -9.00
C LEU A 205 -5.12 11.12 -9.19
#